data_ba64af3e1a05d2183f6e4c2c0cfd0585
#
_entry.id   ba64af3e1a05d2183f6e4c2c0cfd0585
#
_cell.length_a   1.000
_cell.length_b   1.000
_cell.length_c   1.000
_cell.angle_alpha   90.00
_cell.angle_beta   90.00
_cell.angle_gamma   90.00
#
_symmetry.space_group_name_H-M   'P 1'
#
loop_
_entity.id
_entity.type
_entity.pdbx_description
1 polymer ?
#
loop_
_entity_poly.entity_id
_entity_poly.type
_entity_poly.pdbx_seq_one_letter_code
_entity_poly.pdbx_strand_id
1 'polypeptide(L)'
;MVQARLIPAGERIIEPMLALARCSKLQRIIVAGSRSAELMFELHRRGHVRVATTSNCGLPAGQYDVALVDWRQRSIKALETTLDWLVDFLSPAGLVVVWVDPQEPAGNRRLRRALEAHGLTVEAGTIREHGSAVSAYRNDVTSISKVA
;
A
#
# COMPACT_ATOMS: atom_id res chain seq x y z
N MET A 1 33.63 4.70 4.44
CA MET A 1 32.88 3.76 5.07
C MET A 1 31.46 4.16 5.25
N VAL A 2 31.24 5.27 5.49
CA VAL A 2 29.91 5.65 5.79
C VAL A 2 28.94 5.61 4.65
N GLN A 3 29.42 5.72 3.47
CA GLN A 3 28.55 5.72 2.33
C GLN A 3 27.79 4.44 2.19
N ALA A 4 28.24 3.42 2.81
CA ALA A 4 27.49 2.18 2.77
C ALA A 4 26.10 2.36 3.31
N ARG A 5 25.91 3.46 4.03
CA ARG A 5 24.63 3.71 4.57
C ARG A 5 23.64 4.28 3.62
N LEU A 6 24.04 4.69 2.44
CA LEU A 6 23.14 5.32 1.49
C LEU A 6 22.22 4.32 0.83
N ILE A 7 21.25 3.84 1.58
CA ILE A 7 20.24 2.94 1.07
C ILE A 7 19.14 3.78 0.43
N PRO A 8 18.76 3.48 -0.81
CA PRO A 8 17.66 4.22 -1.46
C PRO A 8 16.41 4.21 -0.62
N ALA A 9 15.66 5.29 -0.66
CA ALA A 9 14.45 5.41 0.13
C ALA A 9 13.48 4.28 -0.20
N GLY A 10 13.33 3.97 -1.48
CA GLY A 10 12.46 2.89 -1.89
C GLY A 10 12.84 1.57 -1.26
N GLU A 11 14.14 1.30 -1.18
CA GLU A 11 14.59 0.05 -0.61
C GLU A 11 14.28 -0.05 0.87
N ARG A 12 14.38 1.06 1.59
CA ARG A 12 14.13 1.04 3.03
C ARG A 12 12.67 0.79 3.37
N ILE A 13 11.74 1.26 2.54
CA ILE A 13 10.33 1.08 2.84
C ILE A 13 9.76 -0.20 2.23
N ILE A 14 10.38 -0.70 1.17
CA ILE A 14 9.82 -1.86 0.49
C ILE A 14 9.90 -3.12 1.36
N GLU A 15 10.94 -3.27 2.14
CA GLU A 15 11.09 -4.45 3.00
C GLU A 15 9.92 -4.62 3.96
N PRO A 16 9.62 -3.62 4.82
CA PRO A 16 8.49 -3.79 5.73
C PRO A 16 7.15 -3.89 5.01
N MET A 17 7.00 -3.22 3.87
CA MET A 17 5.75 -3.32 3.13
C MET A 17 5.55 -4.72 2.56
N LEU A 18 6.58 -5.30 1.99
CA LEU A 18 6.49 -6.65 1.46
C LEU A 18 6.28 -7.69 2.56
N ALA A 19 6.88 -7.46 3.71
CA ALA A 19 6.69 -8.35 4.85
C ALA A 19 5.24 -8.40 5.28
N LEU A 20 4.57 -7.25 5.28
CA LEU A 20 3.16 -7.20 5.63
C LEU A 20 2.28 -7.76 4.51
N ALA A 21 2.65 -7.48 3.27
CA ALA A 21 1.84 -7.90 2.13
C ALA A 21 1.91 -9.40 1.90
N ARG A 22 3.04 -10.01 2.22
CA ARG A 22 3.26 -11.44 2.00
C ARG A 22 2.96 -11.86 0.57
N CYS A 23 3.23 -10.99 -0.37
CA CYS A 23 2.88 -11.27 -1.76
C CYS A 23 3.95 -12.09 -2.45
N SER A 24 3.52 -12.99 -3.31
CA SER A 24 4.43 -13.75 -4.14
C SER A 24 4.83 -12.91 -5.35
N LYS A 25 5.86 -13.36 -6.06
CA LYS A 25 6.33 -12.63 -7.23
C LYS A 25 5.40 -12.72 -8.42
N LEU A 26 4.42 -13.62 -8.36
CA LEU A 26 3.46 -13.80 -9.43
C LEU A 26 2.19 -12.98 -9.23
N GLN A 27 1.98 -12.42 -8.05
CA GLN A 27 0.80 -11.64 -7.79
C GLN A 27 0.87 -10.28 -8.47
N ARG A 28 -0.30 -9.72 -8.75
CA ARG A 28 -0.40 -8.43 -9.43
C ARG A 28 -0.40 -7.33 -8.40
N ILE A 29 0.53 -6.39 -8.55
CA ILE A 29 0.75 -5.31 -7.61
C ILE A 29 0.53 -3.99 -8.31
N ILE A 30 -0.24 -3.09 -7.68
CA ILE A 30 -0.37 -1.73 -8.15
C ILE A 30 0.27 -0.82 -7.11
N VAL A 31 1.08 0.13 -7.56
CA VAL A 31 1.75 1.07 -6.66
C VAL A 31 1.22 2.46 -6.86
N ALA A 32 1.15 3.22 -5.77
CA ALA A 32 0.63 4.58 -5.79
C ALA A 32 1.35 5.41 -4.75
N GLY A 33 1.15 6.72 -4.81
CA GLY A 33 1.67 7.62 -3.79
C GLY A 33 2.82 8.46 -4.26
N SER A 34 3.62 8.92 -3.30
CA SER A 34 4.63 9.94 -3.54
C SER A 34 5.74 9.52 -4.50
N ARG A 35 6.19 8.30 -4.41
CA ARG A 35 7.32 7.82 -5.22
C ARG A 35 7.00 6.45 -5.80
N SER A 36 5.86 6.37 -6.47
CA SER A 36 5.42 5.09 -7.00
C SER A 36 6.39 4.51 -8.04
N ALA A 37 7.02 5.37 -8.85
CA ALA A 37 7.99 4.87 -9.82
C ALA A 37 9.19 4.21 -9.15
N GLU A 38 9.63 4.79 -8.04
CA GLU A 38 10.75 4.24 -7.29
C GLU A 38 10.38 2.88 -6.69
N LEU A 39 9.18 2.77 -6.16
CA LEU A 39 8.68 1.50 -5.63
C LEU A 39 8.60 0.45 -6.74
N MET A 40 8.08 0.84 -7.89
CA MET A 40 7.95 -0.10 -9.01
C MET A 40 9.32 -0.61 -9.44
N PHE A 41 10.28 0.29 -9.52
CA PHE A 41 11.63 -0.08 -9.91
C PHE A 41 12.23 -1.08 -8.92
N GLU A 42 12.05 -0.82 -7.64
CA GLU A 42 12.59 -1.70 -6.62
C GLU A 42 11.92 -3.07 -6.63
N LEU A 43 10.61 -3.11 -6.88
CA LEU A 43 9.90 -4.37 -6.99
C LEU A 43 10.39 -5.19 -8.18
N HIS A 44 10.61 -4.54 -9.32
CA HIS A 44 11.17 -5.23 -10.48
C HIS A 44 12.55 -5.80 -10.18
N ARG A 45 13.35 -5.03 -9.47
CA ARG A 45 14.69 -5.48 -9.10
C ARG A 45 14.63 -6.72 -8.22
N ARG A 46 13.57 -6.87 -7.44
CA ARG A 46 13.39 -8.02 -6.56
C ARG A 46 12.66 -9.17 -7.22
N GLY A 47 12.35 -9.06 -8.49
CA GLY A 47 11.76 -10.16 -9.25
C GLY A 47 10.25 -10.13 -9.38
N HIS A 48 9.58 -9.08 -8.89
CA HIS A 48 8.15 -8.93 -9.09
C HIS A 48 7.93 -8.37 -10.48
N VAL A 49 7.22 -9.09 -11.33
CA VAL A 49 7.08 -8.69 -12.74
C VAL A 49 5.70 -8.14 -13.07
N ARG A 50 4.70 -8.37 -12.22
CA ARG A 50 3.34 -7.90 -12.51
C ARG A 50 3.02 -6.66 -11.69
N VAL A 51 3.80 -5.62 -11.92
CA VAL A 51 3.69 -4.36 -11.17
C VAL A 51 3.24 -3.27 -12.11
N ALA A 52 2.25 -2.48 -11.69
CA ALA A 52 1.76 -1.33 -12.45
C ALA A 52 1.72 -0.12 -11.57
N THR A 53 1.76 1.05 -12.21
CA THR A 53 1.51 2.32 -11.54
C THR A 53 0.14 2.82 -11.95
N THR A 54 -0.27 3.92 -11.34
CA THR A 54 -1.58 4.51 -11.66
C THR A 54 -1.67 4.98 -13.09
N SER A 55 -0.54 5.33 -13.69
CA SER A 55 -0.54 5.88 -15.05
C SER A 55 -0.46 4.81 -16.12
N ASN A 56 -0.19 3.56 -15.77
CA ASN A 56 -0.14 2.52 -16.78
C ASN A 56 -0.72 1.20 -16.29
N CYS A 57 -1.78 1.26 -15.51
CA CYS A 57 -2.48 0.07 -15.10
C CYS A 57 -3.42 -0.31 -16.25
N GLY A 58 -3.09 -1.40 -16.93
CA GLY A 58 -3.85 -1.81 -18.11
C GLY A 58 -4.91 -2.85 -17.84
N LEU A 59 -5.06 -3.28 -16.58
CA LEU A 59 -6.04 -4.29 -16.26
C LEU A 59 -7.35 -3.67 -15.79
N PRO A 60 -8.47 -4.37 -16.00
CA PRO A 60 -9.76 -3.89 -15.50
C PRO A 60 -9.78 -3.82 -13.98
N ALA A 61 -10.79 -3.15 -13.46
CA ALA A 61 -10.99 -3.06 -12.02
C ALA A 61 -11.07 -4.45 -11.39
N GLY A 62 -10.63 -4.56 -10.16
CA GLY A 62 -10.74 -5.80 -9.40
C GLY A 62 -9.68 -6.84 -9.70
N GLN A 63 -8.60 -6.47 -10.39
CA GLN A 63 -7.62 -7.45 -10.85
C GLN A 63 -6.32 -7.48 -10.06
N TYR A 64 -6.11 -6.55 -9.14
CA TYR A 64 -4.84 -6.47 -8.42
C TYR A 64 -4.95 -7.12 -7.05
N ASP A 65 -3.94 -7.92 -6.71
CA ASP A 65 -3.91 -8.63 -5.43
C ASP A 65 -3.43 -7.75 -4.29
N VAL A 66 -2.51 -6.83 -4.60
CA VAL A 66 -1.87 -6.00 -3.58
C VAL A 66 -1.72 -4.59 -4.13
N ALA A 67 -1.98 -3.61 -3.28
CA ALA A 67 -1.68 -2.21 -3.57
C ALA A 67 -0.65 -1.74 -2.55
N LEU A 68 0.43 -1.16 -3.02
CA LEU A 68 1.45 -0.59 -2.15
C LEU A 68 1.41 0.93 -2.32
N VAL A 69 1.19 1.65 -1.23
CA VAL A 69 1.05 3.10 -1.26
C VAL A 69 2.16 3.74 -0.45
N ASP A 70 2.95 4.57 -1.11
CA ASP A 70 3.97 5.37 -0.44
C ASP A 70 3.36 6.72 -0.13
N TRP A 71 2.92 6.90 1.11
CA TRP A 71 2.20 8.10 1.52
C TRP A 71 3.06 8.92 2.48
N ARG A 72 4.21 9.36 2.00
CA ARG A 72 5.10 10.21 2.78
C ARG A 72 4.82 11.67 2.43
N GLN A 73 4.80 12.53 3.48
CA GLN A 73 4.67 13.98 3.31
C GLN A 73 3.41 14.37 2.53
N ARG A 74 2.32 13.65 2.74
CA ARG A 74 1.06 13.95 2.09
C ARG A 74 -0.05 14.05 3.12
N SER A 75 -1.11 14.77 2.74
CA SER A 75 -2.24 14.97 3.65
C SER A 75 -3.16 13.75 3.64
N ILE A 76 -4.01 13.67 4.66
CA ILE A 76 -5.04 12.65 4.71
C ILE A 76 -5.97 12.77 3.50
N LYS A 77 -6.27 14.00 3.10
CA LYS A 77 -7.14 14.20 1.95
C LYS A 77 -6.53 13.62 0.68
N ALA A 78 -5.23 13.76 0.51
CA ALA A 78 -4.56 13.17 -0.64
C ALA A 78 -4.64 11.65 -0.61
N LEU A 79 -4.54 11.07 0.56
CA LEU A 79 -4.69 9.63 0.70
C LEU A 79 -6.11 9.20 0.36
N GLU A 80 -7.11 9.92 0.85
CA GLU A 80 -8.49 9.59 0.55
C GLU A 80 -8.77 9.65 -0.94
N THR A 81 -8.26 10.67 -1.61
CA THR A 81 -8.41 10.79 -3.04
C THR A 81 -7.79 9.59 -3.77
N THR A 82 -6.63 9.17 -3.31
CA THR A 82 -5.98 8.00 -3.89
C THR A 82 -6.80 6.74 -3.64
N LEU A 83 -7.31 6.57 -2.44
CA LEU A 83 -8.09 5.38 -2.10
C LEU A 83 -9.41 5.34 -2.86
N ASP A 84 -10.00 6.49 -3.18
CA ASP A 84 -11.26 6.54 -3.91
C ASP A 84 -11.24 5.69 -5.19
N TRP A 85 -10.11 5.70 -5.90
CA TRP A 85 -10.01 4.91 -7.12
C TRP A 85 -9.19 3.65 -6.92
N LEU A 86 -8.21 3.66 -6.01
CA LEU A 86 -7.29 2.54 -5.85
C LEU A 86 -8.02 1.28 -5.38
N VAL A 87 -8.96 1.43 -4.47
CA VAL A 87 -9.68 0.28 -3.92
C VAL A 87 -10.41 -0.47 -5.02
N ASP A 88 -10.89 0.23 -6.03
CA ASP A 88 -11.62 -0.41 -7.13
C ASP A 88 -10.72 -1.32 -7.97
N PHE A 89 -9.41 -1.09 -7.95
CA PHE A 89 -8.50 -1.96 -8.69
C PHE A 89 -8.17 -3.24 -7.94
N LEU A 90 -8.46 -3.30 -6.67
CA LEU A 90 -8.16 -4.48 -5.87
C LEU A 90 -9.17 -5.59 -6.12
N SER A 91 -8.69 -6.83 -6.10
CA SER A 91 -9.58 -7.98 -6.09
C SER A 91 -10.36 -8.01 -4.78
N PRO A 92 -11.43 -8.80 -4.71
CA PRO A 92 -12.26 -8.83 -3.47
C PRO A 92 -11.48 -9.15 -2.21
N ALA A 93 -10.43 -9.93 -2.30
CA ALA A 93 -9.59 -10.26 -1.14
C ALA A 93 -8.29 -9.47 -1.17
N GLY A 94 -8.25 -8.38 -1.91
CA GLY A 94 -7.02 -7.61 -2.09
C GLY A 94 -6.57 -6.91 -0.83
N LEU A 95 -5.27 -6.66 -0.76
CA LEU A 95 -4.62 -6.06 0.40
C LEU A 95 -3.96 -4.75 0.01
N VAL A 96 -4.11 -3.75 0.87
CA VAL A 96 -3.41 -2.47 0.73
C VAL A 96 -2.37 -2.37 1.82
N VAL A 97 -1.16 -1.97 1.48
CA VAL A 97 -0.14 -1.63 2.47
C VAL A 97 0.25 -0.19 2.25
N VAL A 98 0.14 0.63 3.28
CA VAL A 98 0.45 2.05 3.23
C VAL A 98 1.69 2.31 4.07
N TRP A 99 2.66 2.99 3.49
CA TRP A 99 3.84 3.45 4.23
C TRP A 99 3.68 4.93 4.57
N VAL A 100 3.89 5.28 5.83
CA VAL A 100 3.76 6.65 6.29
C VAL A 100 5.00 7.08 7.06
N ASP A 101 5.25 8.39 7.08
CA ASP A 101 6.28 8.97 7.93
C ASP A 101 5.92 8.75 9.40
N PRO A 102 6.89 8.89 10.33
CA PRO A 102 6.56 8.81 11.75
C PRO A 102 5.45 9.78 12.09
N GLN A 103 4.46 9.32 12.84
CA GLN A 103 3.26 10.08 13.11
C GLN A 103 2.91 10.07 14.59
N GLU A 104 2.23 11.12 15.02
CA GLU A 104 1.63 11.14 16.34
C GLU A 104 0.42 10.21 16.36
N PRO A 105 0.00 9.79 17.55
CA PRO A 105 -1.16 8.89 17.65
C PRO A 105 -2.41 9.40 16.94
N ALA A 106 -2.64 10.72 16.95
CA ALA A 106 -3.80 11.28 16.26
C ALA A 106 -3.70 11.06 14.75
N GLY A 107 -2.49 11.19 14.20
CA GLY A 107 -2.28 10.93 12.76
C GLY A 107 -2.55 9.50 12.40
N ASN A 108 -2.11 8.58 13.25
CA ASN A 108 -2.36 7.16 13.01
C ASN A 108 -3.85 6.84 13.06
N ARG A 109 -4.58 7.48 13.97
CA ARG A 109 -6.02 7.27 14.03
C ARG A 109 -6.72 7.79 12.78
N ARG A 110 -6.28 8.92 12.25
CA ARG A 110 -6.87 9.48 11.03
C ARG A 110 -6.58 8.57 9.83
N LEU A 111 -5.38 8.02 9.78
CA LEU A 111 -5.03 7.06 8.73
C LEU A 111 -5.95 5.85 8.79
N ARG A 112 -6.13 5.29 9.96
CA ARG A 112 -6.99 4.13 10.14
C ARG A 112 -8.42 4.44 9.73
N ARG A 113 -8.95 5.60 10.10
CA ARG A 113 -10.30 5.98 9.72
C ARG A 113 -10.44 6.13 8.22
N ALA A 114 -9.43 6.69 7.56
CA ALA A 114 -9.47 6.84 6.12
C ALA A 114 -9.54 5.48 5.43
N LEU A 115 -8.76 4.53 5.90
CA LEU A 115 -8.78 3.18 5.35
C LEU A 115 -10.15 2.53 5.58
N GLU A 116 -10.67 2.63 6.78
CA GLU A 116 -11.95 2.02 7.11
C GLU A 116 -13.11 2.65 6.36
N ALA A 117 -13.03 3.95 6.12
CA ALA A 117 -14.07 4.64 5.36
C ALA A 117 -14.13 4.18 3.92
N HIS A 118 -13.08 3.58 3.41
CA HIS A 118 -13.04 3.08 2.04
C HIS A 118 -13.29 1.57 1.97
N GLY A 119 -13.85 0.99 3.03
CA GLY A 119 -14.22 -0.42 3.01
C GLY A 119 -13.05 -1.36 3.29
N LEU A 120 -12.00 -0.84 3.91
CA LEU A 120 -10.83 -1.64 4.23
C LEU A 120 -10.79 -1.93 5.72
N THR A 121 -10.35 -3.12 6.07
CA THR A 121 -10.18 -3.52 7.47
C THR A 121 -8.70 -3.56 7.78
N VAL A 122 -8.27 -2.75 8.74
CA VAL A 122 -6.87 -2.70 9.13
C VAL A 122 -6.50 -4.00 9.82
N GLU A 123 -5.43 -4.63 9.36
CA GLU A 123 -5.03 -5.95 9.85
C GLU A 123 -3.79 -5.90 10.70
N ALA A 124 -2.74 -5.25 10.24
CA ALA A 124 -1.46 -5.28 10.91
C ALA A 124 -0.67 -4.03 10.66
N GLY A 125 0.37 -3.83 11.42
CA GLY A 125 1.25 -2.70 11.26
C GLY A 125 2.65 -3.04 11.72
N THR A 126 3.61 -2.28 11.22
CA THR A 126 4.99 -2.44 11.56
C THR A 126 5.60 -1.06 11.74
N ILE A 127 6.35 -0.85 12.80
CA ILE A 127 6.93 0.44 13.12
C ILE A 127 8.43 0.37 12.96
N ARG A 128 9.00 1.36 12.28
CA ARG A 128 10.42 1.52 12.10
C ARG A 128 10.82 2.92 12.53
N GLU A 129 12.12 3.18 12.67
CA GLU A 129 12.60 4.51 13.03
C GLU A 129 12.14 5.57 12.05
N HIS A 130 12.09 5.23 10.79
CA HIS A 130 11.85 6.21 9.72
C HIS A 130 10.43 6.19 9.20
N GLY A 131 9.53 5.46 9.84
CA GLY A 131 8.13 5.43 9.42
C GLY A 131 7.45 4.15 9.82
N SER A 132 6.25 3.95 9.31
CA SER A 132 5.44 2.79 9.63
C SER A 132 4.74 2.27 8.38
N ALA A 133 4.49 0.98 8.37
CA ALA A 133 3.66 0.36 7.34
C ALA A 133 2.41 -0.21 8.00
N VAL A 134 1.28 -0.02 7.34
CA VAL A 134 -0.01 -0.51 7.84
C VAL A 134 -0.67 -1.29 6.71
N SER A 135 -1.15 -2.49 7.02
CA SER A 135 -1.86 -3.30 6.04
C SER A 135 -3.36 -3.31 6.34
N ALA A 136 -4.15 -3.31 5.28
CA ALA A 136 -5.59 -3.39 5.37
C ALA A 136 -6.10 -4.16 4.18
N TYR A 137 -7.14 -4.96 4.38
CA TYR A 137 -7.67 -5.77 3.30
C TYR A 137 -9.09 -5.35 2.97
N ARG A 138 -9.49 -5.66 1.75
CA ARG A 138 -10.81 -5.33 1.26
C ARG A 138 -11.84 -6.24 1.92
N ASN A 139 -12.94 -5.66 2.36
CA ASN A 139 -13.90 -6.37 3.20
C ASN A 139 -15.21 -6.67 2.48
N ASP A 140 -15.13 -7.05 1.23
CA ASP A 140 -16.34 -7.27 0.43
C ASP A 140 -17.16 -8.48 0.91
N VAL A 141 -16.46 -9.49 1.40
CA VAL A 141 -17.13 -10.70 1.85
C VAL A 141 -18.10 -10.42 2.99
N THR A 142 -17.71 -9.51 3.88
CA THR A 142 -18.53 -9.15 5.01
C THR A 142 -19.83 -8.49 4.56
N SER A 143 -19.76 -7.66 3.52
CA SER A 143 -20.95 -7.02 2.98
C SER A 143 -21.94 -8.04 2.46
N ILE A 144 -21.46 -9.06 1.80
CA ILE A 144 -22.31 -10.10 1.28
C ILE A 144 -23.01 -10.84 2.41
N SER A 145 -22.29 -11.13 3.47
CA SER A 145 -22.87 -11.81 4.62
C SER A 145 -24.00 -11.03 5.22
N LYS A 146 -23.88 -9.73 5.26
CA LYS A 146 -24.88 -8.90 5.89
C LYS A 146 -26.18 -8.87 5.11
N VAL A 147 -26.12 -9.10 3.84
CA VAL A 147 -27.29 -9.07 2.99
C VAL A 147 -28.15 -10.31 3.24
N ALA A 148 -27.49 -11.37 3.56
CA ALA A 148 -28.22 -12.60 3.86
C ALA A 148 -28.95 -12.48 5.17
#